data_03c647a279e757eb81f66837a9ca596b
#
_entry.id   03c647a279e757eb81f66837a9ca596b
#
_cell.length_a   1.000
_cell.length_b   1.000
_cell.length_c   1.000
_cell.angle_alpha   90.00
_cell.angle_beta   90.00
_cell.angle_gamma   90.00
#
_symmetry.space_group_name_H-M   'P 1'
#
loop_
_entity.id
_entity.type
_entity.pdbx_description
1 polymer ?
#
loop_
_entity_poly.entity_id
_entity_poly.type
_entity_poly.pdbx_seq_one_letter_code
_entity_poly.pdbx_strand_id
1 'polypeptide(L)'
;MCIALTKVTTNLTTTLNIIAEHIEMETLISPSLLSANFLDLKSDIEMINNSEADWLHLDIMDGVFVPNISFGFPVINALAKECKKPLDVHLMIVHPENYIKQVAATGAMMMNVHYEACVHLHRTIQEIHAAGMKAGVTLNPSTPVSMLADIINDVDMVLLMSVNPGFGGQKFIPHSVEKTCQLRQLIDSTGSNALIQIDGGVNGETAKLLVEAGADVLVSGNYVFKSEDPIATIHGLKTIRR
;
A
#
# COMPACT_ATOMS: atom_id res chain seq x y z
N MET A 1 0.93 -19.96 -51.38
CA MET A 1 1.44 -20.36 -50.07
C MET A 1 1.57 -19.21 -49.08
N CYS A 2 1.26 -17.95 -49.42
CA CYS A 2 1.37 -16.77 -48.54
C CYS A 2 0.07 -16.41 -47.74
N ILE A 3 -1.09 -16.95 -48.12
CA ILE A 3 -2.38 -16.56 -47.49
C ILE A 3 -2.65 -17.31 -46.19
N ALA A 4 -2.03 -18.47 -45.95
CA ALA A 4 -2.24 -19.28 -44.75
C ALA A 4 -1.45 -18.76 -43.53
N LEU A 5 -0.28 -18.14 -43.73
CA LEU A 5 0.55 -17.62 -42.64
C LEU A 5 -0.01 -16.33 -42.04
N THR A 6 -0.70 -15.49 -42.82
CA THR A 6 -1.28 -14.24 -42.34
C THR A 6 -2.51 -14.46 -41.47
N LYS A 7 -3.31 -15.52 -41.71
CA LYS A 7 -4.49 -15.86 -40.88
C LYS A 7 -4.12 -16.47 -39.53
N VAL A 8 -3.01 -17.19 -39.43
CA VAL A 8 -2.54 -17.80 -38.17
C VAL A 8 -1.95 -16.75 -37.25
N THR A 9 -1.19 -15.79 -37.77
CA THR A 9 -0.65 -14.66 -36.96
C THR A 9 -1.73 -13.73 -36.46
N THR A 10 -2.75 -13.44 -37.28
CA THR A 10 -3.87 -12.56 -36.85
C THR A 10 -4.72 -13.24 -35.75
N ASN A 11 -4.96 -14.55 -35.83
CA ASN A 11 -5.69 -15.29 -34.78
C ASN A 11 -4.89 -15.39 -33.47
N LEU A 12 -3.57 -15.58 -33.52
CA LEU A 12 -2.74 -15.62 -32.33
C LEU A 12 -2.66 -14.27 -31.62
N THR A 13 -2.55 -13.18 -32.39
CA THR A 13 -2.53 -11.81 -31.81
C THR A 13 -3.89 -11.45 -31.20
N THR A 14 -5.00 -11.84 -31.84
CA THR A 14 -6.35 -11.62 -31.33
C THR A 14 -6.61 -12.48 -30.08
N THR A 15 -6.16 -13.73 -30.05
CA THR A 15 -6.28 -14.63 -28.89
C THR A 15 -5.40 -14.15 -27.72
N LEU A 16 -4.18 -13.66 -27.97
CA LEU A 16 -3.31 -13.07 -26.96
C LEU A 16 -3.88 -11.74 -26.41
N ASN A 17 -4.49 -10.92 -27.25
CA ASN A 17 -5.17 -9.71 -26.80
C ASN A 17 -6.44 -10.04 -25.98
N ILE A 18 -7.22 -11.05 -26.36
CA ILE A 18 -8.41 -11.50 -25.59
C ILE A 18 -7.97 -12.10 -24.24
N ILE A 19 -6.82 -12.77 -24.16
CA ILE A 19 -6.28 -13.30 -22.89
C ILE A 19 -5.70 -12.15 -22.03
N ALA A 20 -5.09 -11.13 -22.65
CA ALA A 20 -4.60 -9.96 -21.93
C ALA A 20 -5.72 -9.05 -21.40
N GLU A 21 -6.88 -9.02 -22.05
CA GLU A 21 -8.06 -8.25 -21.64
C GLU A 21 -8.82 -8.83 -20.43
N HIS A 22 -8.40 -9.99 -19.88
CA HIS A 22 -9.11 -10.68 -18.81
C HIS A 22 -8.25 -11.03 -17.58
N ILE A 23 -7.09 -10.40 -17.41
CA ILE A 23 -6.43 -10.43 -16.10
C ILE A 23 -7.01 -9.27 -15.29
N GLU A 24 -8.20 -9.49 -14.72
CA GLU A 24 -8.73 -8.59 -13.68
C GLU A 24 -7.71 -8.54 -12.54
N MET A 25 -7.06 -7.40 -12.38
CA MET A 25 -6.14 -7.18 -11.26
C MET A 25 -6.93 -7.12 -9.96
N GLU A 26 -6.68 -8.09 -9.09
CA GLU A 26 -7.33 -8.16 -7.78
C GLU A 26 -6.83 -7.03 -6.87
N THR A 27 -7.75 -6.26 -6.28
CA THR A 27 -7.41 -5.21 -5.32
C THR A 27 -6.95 -5.83 -4.01
N LEU A 28 -5.78 -5.44 -3.51
CA LEU A 28 -5.25 -5.87 -2.22
C LEU A 28 -5.76 -4.94 -1.11
N ILE A 29 -6.15 -5.52 0.03
CA ILE A 29 -6.68 -4.78 1.16
C ILE A 29 -5.76 -4.91 2.37
N SER A 30 -5.33 -3.75 2.91
CA SER A 30 -4.46 -3.64 4.07
C SER A 30 -5.14 -2.79 5.16
N PRO A 31 -5.96 -3.37 6.06
CA PRO A 31 -6.59 -2.61 7.14
C PRO A 31 -5.56 -1.95 8.05
N SER A 32 -5.77 -0.66 8.40
CA SER A 32 -4.85 0.08 9.29
C SER A 32 -5.19 -0.13 10.75
N LEU A 33 -4.24 -0.69 11.50
CA LEU A 33 -4.34 -0.92 12.95
C LEU A 33 -4.55 0.38 13.75
N LEU A 34 -4.19 1.53 13.20
CA LEU A 34 -4.39 2.83 13.87
C LEU A 34 -5.85 3.08 14.25
N SER A 35 -6.80 2.43 13.57
CA SER A 35 -8.24 2.55 13.84
C SER A 35 -8.83 1.44 14.70
N ALA A 36 -8.01 0.48 15.13
CA ALA A 36 -8.40 -0.66 15.96
C ALA A 36 -8.72 -0.26 17.41
N ASN A 37 -9.30 -1.18 18.17
CA ASN A 37 -9.51 -1.01 19.61
C ASN A 37 -8.23 -1.36 20.38
N PHE A 38 -7.45 -0.37 20.76
CA PHE A 38 -6.19 -0.57 21.51
C PHE A 38 -6.37 -1.21 22.90
N LEU A 39 -7.59 -1.26 23.45
CA LEU A 39 -7.89 -1.98 24.69
C LEU A 39 -8.16 -3.47 24.44
N ASP A 40 -8.38 -3.88 23.17
CA ASP A 40 -8.64 -5.27 22.79
C ASP A 40 -8.10 -5.57 21.37
N LEU A 41 -6.80 -5.31 21.16
CA LEU A 41 -6.14 -5.57 19.90
C LEU A 41 -6.18 -7.05 19.48
N LYS A 42 -6.25 -7.97 20.46
CA LYS A 42 -6.31 -9.41 20.15
C LYS A 42 -7.57 -9.76 19.35
N SER A 43 -8.72 -9.26 19.77
CA SER A 43 -9.99 -9.48 19.07
C SER A 43 -9.94 -8.92 17.64
N ASP A 44 -9.38 -7.73 17.45
CA ASP A 44 -9.24 -7.11 16.14
C ASP A 44 -8.27 -7.89 15.23
N ILE A 45 -7.16 -8.42 15.77
CA ILE A 45 -6.25 -9.28 15.01
C ILE A 45 -6.90 -10.61 14.63
N GLU A 46 -7.69 -11.21 15.51
CA GLU A 46 -8.45 -12.42 15.20
C GLU A 46 -9.47 -12.16 14.08
N MET A 47 -10.16 -11.02 14.10
CA MET A 47 -11.06 -10.60 13.02
C MET A 47 -10.29 -10.44 11.69
N ILE A 48 -9.15 -9.74 11.67
CA ILE A 48 -8.32 -9.58 10.47
C ILE A 48 -7.82 -10.94 9.95
N ASN A 49 -7.36 -11.84 10.84
CA ASN A 49 -6.91 -13.18 10.46
C ASN A 49 -8.00 -14.01 9.77
N ASN A 50 -9.25 -13.81 10.15
CA ASN A 50 -10.41 -14.52 9.60
C ASN A 50 -11.06 -13.82 8.40
N SER A 51 -10.59 -12.63 8.03
CA SER A 51 -11.07 -11.85 6.89
C SER A 51 -10.28 -12.15 5.60
N GLU A 52 -10.72 -11.56 4.49
CA GLU A 52 -10.02 -11.57 3.20
C GLU A 52 -8.96 -10.44 3.08
N ALA A 53 -8.58 -9.79 4.18
CA ALA A 53 -7.48 -8.86 4.18
C ALA A 53 -6.20 -9.55 3.70
N ASP A 54 -5.43 -8.86 2.87
CA ASP A 54 -4.17 -9.38 2.32
C ASP A 54 -3.01 -9.11 3.25
N TRP A 55 -2.99 -7.91 3.86
CA TRP A 55 -1.94 -7.43 4.76
C TRP A 55 -2.56 -6.79 6.00
N LEU A 56 -1.71 -6.43 6.97
CA LEU A 56 -2.06 -5.55 8.09
C LEU A 56 -1.15 -4.34 8.05
N HIS A 57 -1.74 -3.13 7.93
CA HIS A 57 -1.03 -1.86 7.89
C HIS A 57 -0.76 -1.31 9.29
N LEU A 58 0.49 -0.95 9.56
CA LEU A 58 0.97 -0.49 10.86
C LEU A 58 1.53 0.93 10.76
N ASP A 59 0.75 1.92 11.18
CA ASP A 59 1.10 3.34 11.18
C ASP A 59 1.92 3.72 12.42
N ILE A 60 3.23 3.92 12.26
CA ILE A 60 4.16 4.27 13.34
C ILE A 60 4.50 5.75 13.27
N MET A 61 4.24 6.45 14.36
CA MET A 61 4.36 7.91 14.46
C MET A 61 5.21 8.29 15.67
N ASP A 62 6.12 9.25 15.48
CA ASP A 62 7.10 9.68 16.49
C ASP A 62 6.79 11.00 17.18
N GLY A 63 5.73 11.71 16.78
CA GLY A 63 5.39 13.04 17.29
C GLY A 63 6.29 14.16 16.77
N VAL A 64 7.20 13.87 15.82
CA VAL A 64 8.14 14.84 15.22
C VAL A 64 7.84 15.01 13.73
N PHE A 65 7.84 13.93 12.95
CA PHE A 65 7.46 13.97 11.55
C PHE A 65 5.96 14.31 11.37
N VAL A 66 5.13 13.77 12.26
CA VAL A 66 3.70 14.08 12.36
C VAL A 66 3.35 14.49 13.79
N PRO A 67 2.32 15.36 14.02
CA PRO A 67 1.96 15.85 15.35
C PRO A 67 1.14 14.83 16.17
N ASN A 68 1.54 13.57 16.13
CA ASN A 68 0.91 12.46 16.84
C ASN A 68 1.93 11.38 17.17
N ILE A 69 1.72 10.64 18.25
CA ILE A 69 2.48 9.43 18.63
C ILE A 69 1.49 8.27 18.61
N SER A 70 1.80 7.18 17.88
CA SER A 70 0.92 6.02 17.82
C SER A 70 1.39 4.90 18.76
N PHE A 71 2.09 3.93 18.25
CA PHE A 71 2.61 2.79 18.99
C PHE A 71 3.99 2.41 18.43
N GLY A 72 4.73 1.58 19.17
CA GLY A 72 6.08 1.19 18.78
C GLY A 72 6.31 -0.32 18.88
N PHE A 73 7.58 -0.73 18.84
CA PHE A 73 8.00 -2.13 18.78
C PHE A 73 7.41 -3.08 19.82
N PRO A 74 7.14 -2.67 21.09
CA PRO A 74 6.49 -3.58 22.05
C PRO A 74 5.12 -4.07 21.55
N VAL A 75 4.32 -3.20 20.92
CA VAL A 75 3.03 -3.55 20.33
C VAL A 75 3.23 -4.38 19.07
N ILE A 76 4.12 -3.95 18.16
CA ILE A 76 4.38 -4.65 16.90
C ILE A 76 4.89 -6.07 17.16
N ASN A 77 5.82 -6.25 18.08
CA ASN A 77 6.35 -7.57 18.46
C ASN A 77 5.28 -8.49 19.08
N ALA A 78 4.31 -7.93 19.79
CA ALA A 78 3.17 -8.70 20.31
C ALA A 78 2.24 -9.12 19.16
N LEU A 79 1.90 -8.19 18.26
CA LEU A 79 1.04 -8.43 17.10
C LEU A 79 1.64 -9.46 16.13
N ALA A 80 2.95 -9.38 15.86
CA ALA A 80 3.65 -10.25 14.94
C ALA A 80 3.57 -11.75 15.33
N LYS A 81 3.28 -12.06 16.60
CA LYS A 81 3.09 -13.43 17.06
C LYS A 81 1.70 -13.98 16.82
N GLU A 82 0.71 -13.11 16.73
CA GLU A 82 -0.71 -13.46 16.66
C GLU A 82 -1.28 -13.21 15.23
N CYS A 83 -0.75 -12.23 14.50
CA CYS A 83 -1.20 -11.88 13.16
C CYS A 83 -0.67 -12.90 12.14
N LYS A 84 -1.58 -13.45 11.33
CA LYS A 84 -1.27 -14.38 10.24
C LYS A 84 -1.10 -13.67 8.90
N LYS A 85 -1.43 -12.38 8.84
CA LYS A 85 -1.29 -11.57 7.62
C LYS A 85 0.09 -10.94 7.59
N PRO A 86 0.70 -10.79 6.40
CA PRO A 86 1.93 -10.02 6.23
C PRO A 86 1.81 -8.62 6.83
N LEU A 87 2.84 -8.17 7.54
CA LEU A 87 2.88 -6.84 8.15
C LEU A 87 3.46 -5.84 7.15
N ASP A 88 2.72 -4.78 6.90
CA ASP A 88 3.04 -3.62 6.08
C ASP A 88 3.30 -2.43 7.01
N VAL A 89 4.58 -2.12 7.26
CA VAL A 89 5.00 -1.13 8.27
C VAL A 89 5.23 0.22 7.62
N HIS A 90 4.39 1.19 7.96
CA HIS A 90 4.46 2.57 7.50
C HIS A 90 5.06 3.48 8.58
N LEU A 91 6.25 4.02 8.31
CA LEU A 91 7.00 4.84 9.24
C LEU A 91 6.79 6.35 8.96
N MET A 92 5.92 6.98 9.73
CA MET A 92 5.75 8.44 9.80
C MET A 92 6.66 9.01 10.90
N ILE A 93 7.97 8.85 10.70
CA ILE A 93 9.01 9.22 11.66
C ILE A 93 10.19 9.91 10.97
N VAL A 94 10.94 10.73 11.71
CA VAL A 94 12.22 11.26 11.23
C VAL A 94 13.31 10.18 11.32
N HIS A 95 14.27 10.19 10.40
CA HIS A 95 15.40 9.25 10.37
C HIS A 95 14.95 7.77 10.37
N PRO A 96 14.05 7.33 9.46
CA PRO A 96 13.51 5.97 9.44
C PRO A 96 14.61 4.91 9.22
N GLU A 97 15.74 5.27 8.60
CA GLU A 97 16.90 4.40 8.39
C GLU A 97 17.45 3.80 9.69
N ASN A 98 17.29 4.49 10.82
CA ASN A 98 17.74 4.00 12.13
C ASN A 98 16.95 2.78 12.64
N TYR A 99 15.79 2.48 12.05
CA TYR A 99 14.86 1.46 12.53
C TYR A 99 14.75 0.23 11.63
N ILE A 100 15.49 0.18 10.51
CA ILE A 100 15.43 -0.92 9.54
C ILE A 100 15.61 -2.29 10.22
N LYS A 101 16.63 -2.42 11.09
CA LYS A 101 16.92 -3.67 11.80
C LYS A 101 15.80 -4.06 12.77
N GLN A 102 15.22 -3.10 13.47
CA GLN A 102 14.13 -3.35 14.41
C GLN A 102 12.85 -3.76 13.67
N VAL A 103 12.53 -3.11 12.54
CA VAL A 103 11.40 -3.50 11.69
C VAL A 103 11.60 -4.90 11.11
N ALA A 104 12.77 -5.20 10.56
CA ALA A 104 13.09 -6.54 10.05
C ALA A 104 12.95 -7.62 11.13
N ALA A 105 13.39 -7.35 12.38
CA ALA A 105 13.28 -8.28 13.50
C ALA A 105 11.82 -8.61 13.89
N THR A 106 10.83 -7.82 13.50
CA THR A 106 9.40 -8.13 13.69
C THR A 106 8.87 -9.16 12.71
N GLY A 107 9.61 -9.48 11.64
CA GLY A 107 9.15 -10.30 10.52
C GLY A 107 8.27 -9.55 9.54
N ALA A 108 8.32 -8.21 9.52
CA ALA A 108 7.57 -7.39 8.57
C ALA A 108 7.93 -7.76 7.13
N MET A 109 6.90 -7.85 6.28
CA MET A 109 7.07 -8.08 4.84
C MET A 109 7.64 -6.84 4.16
N MET A 110 7.18 -5.66 4.57
CA MET A 110 7.46 -4.39 3.91
C MET A 110 7.71 -3.28 4.93
N MET A 111 8.61 -2.37 4.58
CA MET A 111 8.86 -1.14 5.31
C MET A 111 8.68 0.05 4.37
N ASN A 112 7.68 0.90 4.66
CA ASN A 112 7.40 2.14 3.95
C ASN A 112 8.04 3.32 4.69
N VAL A 113 8.82 4.11 3.97
CA VAL A 113 9.46 5.32 4.48
C VAL A 113 9.02 6.54 3.68
N HIS A 114 8.78 7.66 4.34
CA HIS A 114 8.45 8.90 3.64
C HIS A 114 9.65 9.43 2.86
N TYR A 115 9.40 9.82 1.60
CA TYR A 115 10.36 10.53 0.77
C TYR A 115 10.94 11.74 1.53
N GLU A 116 10.07 12.49 2.20
CA GLU A 116 10.38 13.73 2.90
C GLU A 116 11.19 13.51 4.19
N ALA A 117 11.24 12.27 4.71
CA ALA A 117 12.00 11.90 5.90
C ALA A 117 13.40 11.35 5.58
N CYS A 118 13.69 11.04 4.31
CA CYS A 118 14.92 10.35 3.90
C CYS A 118 15.86 11.25 3.12
N VAL A 119 16.94 11.68 3.72
CA VAL A 119 17.98 12.48 3.04
C VAL A 119 18.69 11.66 1.95
N HIS A 120 18.91 10.38 2.19
CA HIS A 120 19.58 9.44 1.27
C HIS A 120 18.67 8.29 0.90
N LEU A 121 17.52 8.60 0.29
CA LEU A 121 16.44 7.66 0.04
C LEU A 121 16.90 6.39 -0.70
N HIS A 122 17.68 6.51 -1.78
CA HIS A 122 18.19 5.35 -2.52
C HIS A 122 19.01 4.40 -1.63
N ARG A 123 19.86 4.93 -0.73
CA ARG A 123 20.59 4.11 0.25
C ARG A 123 19.64 3.40 1.20
N THR A 124 18.64 4.12 1.71
CA THR A 124 17.64 3.55 2.63
C THR A 124 16.87 2.39 1.99
N ILE A 125 16.47 2.51 0.70
CA ILE A 125 15.86 1.44 -0.08
C ILE A 125 16.78 0.21 -0.13
N GLN A 126 18.06 0.40 -0.47
CA GLN A 126 19.04 -0.69 -0.52
C GLN A 126 19.22 -1.40 0.83
N GLU A 127 19.24 -0.63 1.93
CA GLU A 127 19.38 -1.16 3.28
C GLU A 127 18.14 -1.94 3.73
N ILE A 128 16.93 -1.51 3.33
CA ILE A 128 15.67 -2.24 3.56
C ILE A 128 15.70 -3.59 2.82
N HIS A 129 16.09 -3.60 1.56
CA HIS A 129 16.25 -4.84 0.78
C HIS A 129 17.32 -5.77 1.38
N ALA A 130 18.47 -5.21 1.79
CA ALA A 130 19.54 -5.97 2.43
C ALA A 130 19.11 -6.59 3.77
N ALA A 131 18.12 -6.00 4.44
CA ALA A 131 17.50 -6.54 5.66
C ALA A 131 16.41 -7.61 5.39
N GLY A 132 16.14 -7.94 4.11
CA GLY A 132 15.21 -8.99 3.70
C GLY A 132 13.74 -8.54 3.60
N MET A 133 13.47 -7.25 3.64
CA MET A 133 12.13 -6.68 3.48
C MET A 133 11.94 -6.08 2.08
N LYS A 134 10.69 -5.95 1.66
CA LYS A 134 10.31 -5.09 0.54
C LYS A 134 10.41 -3.62 0.94
N ALA A 135 10.85 -2.77 0.01
CA ALA A 135 10.99 -1.33 0.23
C ALA A 135 9.83 -0.56 -0.39
N GLY A 136 9.08 0.16 0.46
CA GLY A 136 8.06 1.11 0.03
C GLY A 136 8.51 2.55 0.24
N VAL A 137 8.09 3.43 -0.67
CA VAL A 137 8.30 4.88 -0.55
C VAL A 137 6.96 5.58 -0.48
N THR A 138 6.78 6.41 0.56
CA THR A 138 5.56 7.18 0.79
C THR A 138 5.72 8.63 0.34
N LEU A 139 4.72 9.16 -0.34
CA LEU A 139 4.63 10.58 -0.71
C LEU A 139 3.49 11.28 0.04
N ASN A 140 3.81 12.41 0.66
CA ASN A 140 2.81 13.33 1.19
C ASN A 140 1.89 13.90 0.07
N PRO A 141 0.69 14.41 0.41
CA PRO A 141 -0.22 14.96 -0.59
C PRO A 141 0.41 16.03 -1.48
N SER A 142 1.31 16.85 -0.94
CA SER A 142 1.98 17.96 -1.65
C SER A 142 3.21 17.55 -2.46
N THR A 143 3.77 16.36 -2.25
CA THR A 143 4.99 15.90 -2.95
C THR A 143 4.63 15.31 -4.32
N PRO A 144 5.15 15.85 -5.44
CA PRO A 144 4.80 15.38 -6.76
C PRO A 144 5.39 13.99 -7.06
N VAL A 145 4.68 13.20 -7.87
CA VAL A 145 5.08 11.85 -8.31
C VAL A 145 6.42 11.86 -9.07
N SER A 146 6.72 12.95 -9.78
CA SER A 146 7.97 13.10 -10.54
C SER A 146 9.24 12.99 -9.69
N MET A 147 9.14 13.15 -8.36
CA MET A 147 10.27 12.95 -7.44
C MET A 147 10.75 11.50 -7.37
N LEU A 148 9.97 10.56 -7.89
CA LEU A 148 10.31 9.12 -7.91
C LEU A 148 10.96 8.68 -9.22
N ALA A 149 11.08 9.56 -10.23
CA ALA A 149 11.52 9.18 -11.57
C ALA A 149 12.86 8.42 -11.60
N ASP A 150 13.81 8.81 -10.74
CA ASP A 150 15.14 8.20 -10.70
C ASP A 150 15.21 6.91 -9.85
N ILE A 151 14.17 6.59 -9.09
CA ILE A 151 14.19 5.46 -8.13
C ILE A 151 13.01 4.48 -8.29
N ILE A 152 12.09 4.74 -9.22
CA ILE A 152 10.84 3.95 -9.36
C ILE A 152 11.09 2.47 -9.66
N ASN A 153 12.23 2.14 -10.26
CA ASN A 153 12.63 0.77 -10.55
C ASN A 153 13.32 0.06 -9.36
N ASP A 154 13.65 0.81 -8.31
CA ASP A 154 14.33 0.30 -7.12
C ASP A 154 13.35 0.06 -5.96
N VAL A 155 12.07 0.44 -6.10
CA VAL A 155 11.06 0.30 -5.05
C VAL A 155 10.07 -0.81 -5.38
N ASP A 156 9.56 -1.51 -4.35
CA ASP A 156 8.53 -2.54 -4.52
C ASP A 156 7.12 -1.93 -4.45
N MET A 157 6.97 -0.77 -3.80
CA MET A 157 5.68 -0.10 -3.63
C MET A 157 5.84 1.40 -3.45
N VAL A 158 4.91 2.16 -3.99
CA VAL A 158 4.74 3.58 -3.67
C VAL A 158 3.41 3.76 -2.94
N LEU A 159 3.49 4.31 -1.73
CA LEU A 159 2.32 4.69 -0.95
C LEU A 159 2.02 6.17 -1.18
N LEU A 160 0.85 6.48 -1.71
CA LEU A 160 0.35 7.85 -1.85
C LEU A 160 -0.58 8.18 -0.68
N MET A 161 -0.21 9.21 0.09
CA MET A 161 -1.12 9.74 1.10
C MET A 161 -2.28 10.47 0.44
N SER A 162 -3.50 10.07 0.75
CA SER A 162 -4.73 10.73 0.32
C SER A 162 -5.40 11.56 1.43
N VAL A 163 -4.68 11.71 2.55
CA VAL A 163 -4.90 12.67 3.64
C VAL A 163 -3.53 13.17 4.10
N ASN A 164 -3.47 14.22 4.93
CA ASN A 164 -2.23 14.54 5.61
C ASN A 164 -1.89 13.46 6.65
N PRO A 165 -0.65 12.92 6.69
CA PRO A 165 -0.27 11.89 7.65
C PRO A 165 -0.41 12.40 9.10
N GLY A 166 -0.67 11.46 10.05
CA GLY A 166 -0.69 11.72 11.48
C GLY A 166 -1.99 11.36 12.22
N PHE A 167 -3.14 11.33 11.57
CA PHE A 167 -4.41 11.00 12.21
C PHE A 167 -5.32 10.16 11.31
N GLY A 168 -6.04 9.21 11.90
CA GLY A 168 -7.10 8.47 11.21
C GLY A 168 -8.38 9.29 11.04
N GLY A 169 -9.28 8.85 10.14
CA GLY A 169 -10.61 9.41 9.96
C GLY A 169 -10.69 10.80 9.33
N GLN A 170 -9.65 11.22 8.64
CA GLN A 170 -9.61 12.49 7.91
C GLN A 170 -10.40 12.43 6.59
N LYS A 171 -10.78 13.61 6.08
CA LYS A 171 -11.45 13.76 4.80
C LYS A 171 -10.48 13.50 3.65
N PHE A 172 -10.90 12.65 2.72
CA PHE A 172 -10.18 12.32 1.48
C PHE A 172 -9.82 13.58 0.67
N ILE A 173 -8.61 13.64 0.16
CA ILE A 173 -8.11 14.70 -0.73
C ILE A 173 -8.33 14.25 -2.18
N PRO A 174 -9.28 14.84 -2.95
CA PRO A 174 -9.63 14.36 -4.29
C PRO A 174 -8.47 14.35 -5.31
N HIS A 175 -7.50 15.25 -5.16
CA HIS A 175 -6.32 15.31 -6.02
C HIS A 175 -5.46 14.03 -5.98
N SER A 176 -5.60 13.19 -4.94
CA SER A 176 -4.90 11.90 -4.86
C SER A 176 -5.28 10.94 -6.00
N VAL A 177 -6.49 11.05 -6.57
CA VAL A 177 -6.91 10.26 -7.73
C VAL A 177 -6.04 10.59 -8.95
N GLU A 178 -5.84 11.88 -9.23
CA GLU A 178 -4.95 12.31 -10.32
C GLU A 178 -3.50 11.90 -10.08
N LYS A 179 -3.01 12.02 -8.83
CA LYS A 179 -1.67 11.53 -8.47
C LYS A 179 -1.51 10.02 -8.70
N THR A 180 -2.56 9.24 -8.43
CA THR A 180 -2.58 7.80 -8.70
C THR A 180 -2.43 7.52 -10.19
N CYS A 181 -3.18 8.23 -11.05
CA CYS A 181 -3.02 8.13 -12.51
C CYS A 181 -1.61 8.51 -12.97
N GLN A 182 -1.04 9.59 -12.44
CA GLN A 182 0.32 10.02 -12.77
C GLN A 182 1.36 8.97 -12.38
N LEU A 183 1.21 8.35 -11.20
CA LEU A 183 2.10 7.30 -10.73
C LEU A 183 1.98 6.03 -11.58
N ARG A 184 0.78 5.62 -11.96
CA ARG A 184 0.55 4.49 -12.87
C ARG A 184 1.24 4.73 -14.20
N GLN A 185 1.10 5.93 -14.78
CA GLN A 185 1.80 6.31 -16.01
C GLN A 185 3.33 6.25 -15.88
N LEU A 186 3.88 6.70 -14.74
CA LEU A 186 5.32 6.60 -14.48
C LEU A 186 5.78 5.14 -14.43
N ILE A 187 5.08 4.28 -13.68
CA ILE A 187 5.37 2.85 -13.56
C ILE A 187 5.32 2.17 -14.92
N ASP A 188 4.23 2.38 -15.68
CA ASP A 188 4.03 1.76 -16.99
C ASP A 188 5.09 2.21 -18.01
N SER A 189 5.43 3.51 -18.02
CA SER A 189 6.43 4.06 -18.95
C SER A 189 7.86 3.64 -18.67
N THR A 190 8.19 3.28 -17.42
CA THR A 190 9.52 2.83 -17.00
C THR A 190 9.65 1.31 -16.96
N GLY A 191 8.54 0.57 -17.09
CA GLY A 191 8.50 -0.88 -16.93
C GLY A 191 8.75 -1.35 -15.48
N SER A 192 8.50 -0.48 -14.50
CA SER A 192 8.59 -0.81 -13.08
C SER A 192 7.50 -1.82 -12.68
N ASN A 193 7.79 -2.65 -11.67
CA ASN A 193 6.83 -3.56 -11.04
C ASN A 193 6.30 -3.05 -9.70
N ALA A 194 6.54 -1.77 -9.36
CA ALA A 194 6.11 -1.18 -8.11
C ALA A 194 4.58 -1.19 -8.00
N LEU A 195 4.06 -1.61 -6.84
CA LEU A 195 2.64 -1.50 -6.52
C LEU A 195 2.30 -0.06 -6.13
N ILE A 196 1.04 0.34 -6.36
CA ILE A 196 0.49 1.60 -5.89
C ILE A 196 -0.40 1.33 -4.69
N GLN A 197 -0.01 1.82 -3.51
CA GLN A 197 -0.81 1.79 -2.31
C GLN A 197 -1.39 3.17 -2.01
N ILE A 198 -2.64 3.22 -1.53
CA ILE A 198 -3.29 4.48 -1.13
C ILE A 198 -3.69 4.40 0.33
N ASP A 199 -3.30 5.44 1.09
CA ASP A 199 -3.67 5.57 2.50
C ASP A 199 -4.34 6.91 2.80
N GLY A 200 -5.53 6.82 3.40
CA GLY A 200 -6.30 7.95 3.92
C GLY A 200 -7.67 8.14 3.28
N GLY A 201 -8.73 8.13 4.09
CA GLY A 201 -10.10 8.39 3.65
C GLY A 201 -10.65 7.35 2.67
N VAL A 202 -10.09 6.15 2.61
CA VAL A 202 -10.56 5.05 1.78
C VAL A 202 -11.86 4.47 2.34
N ASN A 203 -12.88 4.42 1.48
CA ASN A 203 -14.21 3.84 1.71
C ASN A 203 -14.74 3.27 0.39
N GLY A 204 -15.96 2.72 0.38
CA GLY A 204 -16.55 2.08 -0.81
C GLY A 204 -16.70 2.99 -2.04
N GLU A 205 -16.77 4.31 -1.87
CA GLU A 205 -16.87 5.27 -2.97
C GLU A 205 -15.48 5.67 -3.50
N THR A 206 -14.59 6.09 -2.58
CA THR A 206 -13.23 6.53 -2.94
C THR A 206 -12.38 5.38 -3.46
N ALA A 207 -12.59 4.15 -2.96
CA ALA A 207 -11.92 2.94 -3.42
C ALA A 207 -12.14 2.70 -4.93
N LYS A 208 -13.36 2.86 -5.43
CA LYS A 208 -13.67 2.70 -6.86
C LYS A 208 -12.87 3.68 -7.72
N LEU A 209 -12.84 4.96 -7.33
CA LEU A 209 -12.09 6.00 -8.03
C LEU A 209 -10.58 5.71 -8.05
N LEU A 210 -10.05 5.21 -6.93
CA LEU A 210 -8.63 4.92 -6.77
C LEU A 210 -8.20 3.68 -7.56
N VAL A 211 -9.00 2.61 -7.53
CA VAL A 211 -8.74 1.38 -8.30
C VAL A 211 -8.81 1.67 -9.80
N GLU A 212 -9.82 2.42 -10.25
CA GLU A 212 -9.93 2.88 -11.64
C GLU A 212 -8.73 3.75 -12.07
N ALA A 213 -8.20 4.59 -11.15
CA ALA A 213 -7.00 5.40 -11.37
C ALA A 213 -5.70 4.59 -11.40
N GLY A 214 -5.72 3.32 -11.00
CA GLY A 214 -4.57 2.43 -11.05
C GLY A 214 -4.00 1.98 -9.70
N ALA A 215 -4.69 2.20 -8.58
CA ALA A 215 -4.28 1.67 -7.29
C ALA A 215 -4.36 0.14 -7.26
N ASP A 216 -3.36 -0.50 -6.63
CA ASP A 216 -3.26 -1.94 -6.45
C ASP A 216 -3.62 -2.35 -5.01
N VAL A 217 -3.31 -1.50 -4.02
CA VAL A 217 -3.46 -1.76 -2.59
C VAL A 217 -4.22 -0.61 -1.92
N LEU A 218 -5.22 -0.93 -1.12
CA LEU A 218 -6.02 0.04 -0.39
C LEU A 218 -5.81 -0.11 1.12
N VAL A 219 -5.35 0.94 1.77
CA VAL A 219 -5.30 1.03 3.23
C VAL A 219 -6.62 1.60 3.73
N SER A 220 -7.32 0.86 4.57
CA SER A 220 -8.60 1.29 5.12
C SER A 220 -8.67 1.08 6.63
N GLY A 221 -8.75 2.17 7.38
CA GLY A 221 -8.83 2.16 8.85
C GLY A 221 -10.27 2.26 9.35
N ASN A 222 -10.72 3.46 9.66
CA ASN A 222 -12.04 3.69 10.26
C ASN A 222 -13.20 3.06 9.50
N TYR A 223 -13.16 3.02 8.18
CA TYR A 223 -14.22 2.43 7.37
C TYR A 223 -14.39 0.93 7.64
N VAL A 224 -13.29 0.21 7.93
CA VAL A 224 -13.31 -1.20 8.32
C VAL A 224 -13.64 -1.34 9.81
N PHE A 225 -12.80 -0.79 10.69
CA PHE A 225 -12.88 -1.06 12.14
C PHE A 225 -14.11 -0.48 12.85
N LYS A 226 -14.79 0.52 12.26
CA LYS A 226 -16.02 1.12 12.82
C LYS A 226 -17.29 0.67 12.10
N SER A 227 -17.19 -0.25 11.14
CA SER A 227 -18.37 -0.83 10.49
C SER A 227 -19.08 -1.83 11.42
N GLU A 228 -20.36 -2.08 11.17
CA GLU A 228 -21.13 -3.11 11.89
C GLU A 228 -20.61 -4.53 11.60
N ASP A 229 -20.08 -4.75 10.38
CA ASP A 229 -19.45 -6.01 9.95
C ASP A 229 -18.13 -5.70 9.22
N PRO A 230 -17.00 -5.70 9.95
CA PRO A 230 -15.68 -5.46 9.37
C PRO A 230 -15.27 -6.47 8.30
N ILE A 231 -15.64 -7.74 8.46
CA ILE A 231 -15.29 -8.81 7.51
C ILE A 231 -16.03 -8.58 6.19
N ALA A 232 -17.34 -8.31 6.23
CA ALA A 232 -18.12 -7.97 5.04
C ALA A 232 -17.63 -6.67 4.38
N THR A 233 -17.17 -5.69 5.17
CA THR A 233 -16.62 -4.44 4.66
C THR A 233 -15.31 -4.68 3.90
N ILE A 234 -14.40 -5.51 4.43
CA ILE A 234 -13.16 -5.92 3.75
C ILE A 234 -13.48 -6.65 2.45
N HIS A 235 -14.42 -7.61 2.48
CA HIS A 235 -14.88 -8.33 1.28
C HIS A 235 -15.42 -7.36 0.23
N GLY A 236 -16.26 -6.39 0.63
CA GLY A 236 -16.80 -5.38 -0.28
C GLY A 236 -15.73 -4.53 -0.96
N LEU A 237 -14.67 -4.16 -0.25
CA LEU A 237 -13.52 -3.46 -0.83
C LEU A 237 -12.73 -4.36 -1.79
N LYS A 238 -12.52 -5.62 -1.42
CA LYS A 238 -11.75 -6.58 -2.21
C LYS A 238 -12.43 -6.95 -3.53
N THR A 239 -13.74 -6.83 -3.63
CA THR A 239 -14.51 -7.09 -4.87
C THR A 239 -14.43 -5.96 -5.90
N ILE A 240 -13.86 -4.80 -5.55
CA ILE A 240 -13.64 -3.69 -6.50
C ILE A 240 -12.49 -4.09 -7.44
N ARG A 241 -12.74 -4.03 -8.75
CA ARG A 241 -11.79 -4.44 -9.80
C ARG A 241 -11.48 -3.27 -10.74
N ARG A 242 -10.29 -3.33 -11.34
CA ARG A 242 -9.88 -2.45 -12.43
C ARG A 242 -10.09 -3.15 -13.76
#